data_d8d18510e3f648d32cf9caba3c9f65f8
#
_entry.id   d8d18510e3f648d32cf9caba3c9f65f8
#
_cell.length_a   1.000
_cell.length_b   1.000
_cell.length_c   1.000
_cell.angle_alpha   90.00
_cell.angle_beta   90.00
_cell.angle_gamma   90.00
#
_symmetry.space_group_name_H-M   'P 1'
#
loop_
_entity.id
_entity.type
_entity.pdbx_description
1 polymer ?
#
loop_
_entity_poly.entity_id
_entity_poly.type
_entity_poly.pdbx_seq_one_letter_code
_entity_poly.pdbx_strand_id
1 'polypeptide(L)'
;MNESKHRICMISDFFYPNMGGVEEHIFNLAQCLIGRGHKVVVLTHSYSDRVGVRYMTNGLKVYYLPIKVFYNQCVLPTMICSIPLIRYIFIREKIEIIHGHSAFSALAHEGMLVGRLMALKTVFTDHSLFGFADASAVLTNKCLEISLADCNHCICVSHTGKENTVLRAKVNRERVSVIPNAVDTALFTPDITKRKNNCITIVVVSRLVYRKGVDLLAQIIPEICARYENVQFLIGGDGPKRWLIEEIRERNLLQHRVTLLGSLEHSQVRHVLNKGHIFLNTSLTEAYCMAIVEAASCGLQVVSTKVGGIPEVLPPELIYLVEPTVDALLEGLERAIADYKRGNIICPFEVHEKIVSFYNWYDVTRRTEIVYDAVQREDQKTLGHQLASYLSSGVLPYLLVVSLCYIVLQFLEFFVPRKYIDIAKDYNHSNFHVQPEEEEPKRRK
;
A
#
# COMPACT_ATOMS: atom_id res chain seq x y z
N MET A 1 6.87 28.38 11.58
CA MET A 1 7.99 27.90 10.76
C MET A 1 7.52 27.86 9.32
N ASN A 2 8.24 28.49 8.38
CA ASN A 2 7.90 28.31 6.95
C ASN A 2 8.07 26.83 6.62
N GLU A 3 6.98 26.14 6.31
CA GLU A 3 7.03 24.75 5.84
C GLU A 3 7.77 24.72 4.50
N SER A 4 8.86 23.95 4.43
CA SER A 4 9.61 23.80 3.19
C SER A 4 8.76 23.03 2.17
N LYS A 5 8.73 23.52 0.93
CA LYS A 5 7.99 22.83 -0.15
C LYS A 5 8.97 21.99 -0.96
N HIS A 6 8.69 20.72 -1.09
CA HIS A 6 9.54 19.75 -1.76
C HIS A 6 9.00 19.36 -3.14
N ARG A 7 9.89 18.92 -4.00
CA ARG A 7 9.58 18.35 -5.33
C ARG A 7 9.88 16.85 -5.29
N ILE A 8 8.83 16.06 -5.24
CA ILE A 8 8.87 14.63 -4.89
C ILE A 8 8.50 13.79 -6.10
N CYS A 9 9.27 12.73 -6.36
CA CYS A 9 8.89 11.67 -7.27
C CYS A 9 8.61 10.39 -6.49
N MET A 10 7.35 9.97 -6.45
CA MET A 10 6.96 8.67 -5.92
C MET A 10 7.13 7.62 -7.00
N ILE A 11 7.80 6.51 -6.69
CA ILE A 11 8.13 5.47 -7.67
C ILE A 11 7.66 4.11 -7.18
N SER A 12 6.87 3.43 -8.00
CA SER A 12 6.42 2.06 -7.73
C SER A 12 6.02 1.35 -9.02
N ASP A 13 6.21 0.02 -9.06
CA ASP A 13 5.57 -0.84 -10.06
C ASP A 13 4.05 -0.90 -9.83
N PHE A 14 3.63 -0.68 -8.58
CA PHE A 14 2.24 -0.79 -8.15
C PHE A 14 1.58 0.59 -8.12
N PHE A 15 0.75 0.86 -9.13
CA PHE A 15 -0.05 2.09 -9.20
C PHE A 15 -1.31 1.88 -10.04
N TYR A 16 -2.18 2.89 -10.12
CA TYR A 16 -3.39 2.84 -10.93
C TYR A 16 -3.08 2.61 -12.43
N PRO A 17 -3.90 1.83 -13.16
CA PRO A 17 -5.27 1.40 -12.86
C PRO A 17 -5.37 0.16 -11.98
N ASN A 18 -4.26 -0.46 -11.60
CA ASN A 18 -4.31 -1.55 -10.64
C ASN A 18 -4.77 -1.04 -9.26
N MET A 19 -5.46 -1.89 -8.49
CA MET A 19 -6.05 -1.53 -7.21
C MET A 19 -5.44 -2.40 -6.10
N GLY A 20 -4.93 -1.76 -5.07
CA GLY A 20 -4.34 -2.42 -3.92
C GLY A 20 -3.89 -1.42 -2.86
N GLY A 21 -3.49 -1.91 -1.69
CA GLY A 21 -3.13 -1.04 -0.56
C GLY A 21 -1.92 -0.15 -0.81
N VAL A 22 -0.97 -0.56 -1.67
CA VAL A 22 0.20 0.25 -2.04
C VAL A 22 -0.22 1.38 -2.97
N GLU A 23 -1.02 1.06 -3.99
CA GLU A 23 -1.55 1.99 -4.98
C GLU A 23 -2.37 3.10 -4.31
N GLU A 24 -3.24 2.69 -3.39
CA GLU A 24 -4.08 3.60 -2.61
C GLU A 24 -3.24 4.49 -1.69
N HIS A 25 -2.25 3.91 -1.01
CA HIS A 25 -1.35 4.68 -0.16
C HIS A 25 -0.60 5.75 -0.94
N ILE A 26 -0.01 5.39 -2.10
CA ILE A 26 0.72 6.35 -2.95
C ILE A 26 -0.21 7.47 -3.41
N PHE A 27 -1.41 7.12 -3.87
CA PHE A 27 -2.39 8.10 -4.36
C PHE A 27 -2.81 9.08 -3.26
N ASN A 28 -3.27 8.58 -2.11
CA ASN A 28 -3.78 9.41 -1.03
C ASN A 28 -2.68 10.29 -0.40
N LEU A 29 -1.48 9.73 -0.18
CA LEU A 29 -0.34 10.52 0.29
C LEU A 29 0.04 11.61 -0.72
N ALA A 30 0.05 11.30 -2.02
CA ALA A 30 0.31 12.29 -3.07
C ALA A 30 -0.74 13.42 -3.07
N GLN A 31 -2.04 13.08 -2.95
CA GLN A 31 -3.12 14.07 -2.89
C GLN A 31 -2.96 15.02 -1.69
N CYS A 32 -2.65 14.46 -0.51
CA CYS A 32 -2.47 15.28 0.69
C CYS A 32 -1.21 16.16 0.60
N LEU A 33 -0.11 15.65 0.07
CA LEU A 33 1.11 16.44 -0.15
C LEU A 33 0.88 17.58 -1.16
N ILE A 34 0.15 17.33 -2.26
CA ILE A 34 -0.23 18.36 -3.22
C ILE A 34 -1.11 19.42 -2.55
N GLY A 35 -2.11 19.02 -1.76
CA GLY A 35 -2.96 19.91 -1.00
C GLY A 35 -2.19 20.79 -0.01
N ARG A 36 -1.05 20.32 0.49
CA ARG A 36 -0.13 21.08 1.34
C ARG A 36 0.89 21.91 0.55
N GLY A 37 0.85 21.89 -0.79
CA GLY A 37 1.64 22.73 -1.68
C GLY A 37 2.98 22.13 -2.13
N HIS A 38 3.22 20.83 -1.91
CA HIS A 38 4.35 20.14 -2.52
C HIS A 38 4.07 19.85 -3.99
N LYS A 39 5.13 19.74 -4.79
CA LYS A 39 5.02 19.17 -6.14
C LYS A 39 5.25 17.67 -6.06
N VAL A 40 4.25 16.89 -6.47
CA VAL A 40 4.36 15.44 -6.51
C VAL A 40 4.13 14.93 -7.92
N VAL A 41 4.99 14.01 -8.36
CA VAL A 41 4.80 13.21 -9.58
C VAL A 41 4.92 11.74 -9.23
N VAL A 42 4.23 10.88 -9.98
CA VAL A 42 4.34 9.44 -9.85
C VAL A 42 5.01 8.86 -11.09
N LEU A 43 5.92 7.92 -10.89
CA LEU A 43 6.60 7.17 -11.92
C LEU A 43 6.25 5.68 -11.78
N THR A 44 5.68 5.09 -12.82
CA THR A 44 5.29 3.68 -12.86
C THR A 44 5.49 3.09 -14.26
N HIS A 45 5.30 1.78 -14.41
CA HIS A 45 5.34 1.13 -15.72
C HIS A 45 4.05 1.34 -16.52
N SER A 46 4.05 0.93 -17.78
CA SER A 46 2.85 0.98 -18.63
C SER A 46 1.83 -0.11 -18.24
N TYR A 47 0.55 0.24 -18.35
CA TYR A 47 -0.57 -0.68 -18.16
C TYR A 47 -1.37 -0.75 -19.45
N SER A 48 -1.28 -1.87 -20.16
CA SER A 48 -1.90 -2.05 -21.49
C SER A 48 -1.53 -0.89 -22.43
N ASP A 49 -2.48 -0.08 -22.84
CA ASP A 49 -2.35 1.11 -23.69
C ASP A 49 -1.99 2.40 -22.93
N ARG A 50 -1.95 2.36 -21.59
CA ARG A 50 -1.53 3.50 -20.76
C ARG A 50 -0.02 3.65 -20.81
N VAL A 51 0.45 4.50 -21.72
CA VAL A 51 1.84 4.90 -21.86
C VAL A 51 1.91 6.42 -21.88
N GLY A 52 3.05 7.00 -21.45
CA GLY A 52 3.29 8.43 -21.45
C GLY A 52 2.76 9.13 -20.22
N VAL A 53 2.36 10.40 -20.36
CA VAL A 53 1.94 11.23 -19.23
C VAL A 53 0.43 11.27 -19.11
N ARG A 54 -0.07 11.14 -17.88
CA ARG A 54 -1.47 11.34 -17.54
C ARG A 54 -1.58 12.25 -16.32
N TYR A 55 -2.70 12.96 -16.21
CA TYR A 55 -3.04 13.75 -15.04
C TYR A 55 -4.22 13.11 -14.33
N MET A 56 -4.13 13.03 -13.02
CA MET A 56 -5.18 12.55 -12.12
C MET A 56 -5.71 13.70 -11.27
N THR A 57 -6.61 13.40 -10.35
CA THR A 57 -7.21 14.36 -9.42
C THR A 57 -6.18 15.32 -8.83
N ASN A 58 -6.55 16.59 -8.69
CA ASN A 58 -5.70 17.68 -8.20
C ASN A 58 -4.39 17.87 -8.97
N GLY A 59 -4.37 17.50 -10.25
CA GLY A 59 -3.21 17.68 -11.11
C GLY A 59 -2.03 16.76 -10.83
N LEU A 60 -2.24 15.66 -10.11
CA LEU A 60 -1.21 14.64 -9.90
C LEU A 60 -0.75 14.10 -11.25
N LYS A 61 0.50 14.40 -11.60
CA LYS A 61 1.11 13.94 -12.84
C LYS A 61 1.69 12.54 -12.69
N VAL A 62 1.30 11.63 -13.59
CA VAL A 62 1.77 10.24 -13.60
C VAL A 62 2.50 9.96 -14.91
N TYR A 63 3.71 9.45 -14.80
CA TYR A 63 4.54 8.98 -15.89
C TYR A 63 4.42 7.47 -16.00
N TYR A 64 3.77 6.99 -17.05
CA TYR A 64 3.67 5.57 -17.42
C TYR A 64 4.80 5.23 -18.39
N LEU A 65 5.86 4.63 -17.87
CA LEU A 65 7.04 4.26 -18.66
C LEU A 65 6.73 3.09 -19.60
N PRO A 66 7.30 3.05 -20.81
CA PRO A 66 7.11 1.96 -21.77
C PRO A 66 7.87 0.69 -21.37
N ILE A 67 7.70 0.26 -20.13
CA ILE A 67 8.31 -0.94 -19.55
C ILE A 67 7.21 -1.98 -19.40
N LYS A 68 7.45 -3.20 -19.91
CA LYS A 68 6.48 -4.30 -19.83
C LYS A 68 6.56 -5.01 -18.49
N VAL A 69 5.41 -5.38 -17.98
CA VAL A 69 5.26 -6.23 -16.79
C VAL A 69 5.79 -7.64 -17.10
N PHE A 70 6.51 -8.22 -16.16
CA PHE A 70 6.97 -9.59 -16.23
C PHE A 70 6.02 -10.55 -15.49
N TYR A 71 5.72 -10.26 -14.24
CA TYR A 71 4.87 -11.11 -13.40
C TYR A 71 4.19 -10.28 -12.31
N ASN A 72 2.89 -10.50 -12.11
CA ASN A 72 2.10 -9.92 -11.01
C ASN A 72 2.34 -8.40 -10.79
N GLN A 73 2.30 -7.63 -11.86
CA GLN A 73 2.56 -6.18 -11.95
C GLN A 73 4.01 -5.76 -11.66
N CYS A 74 4.92 -6.68 -11.38
CA CYS A 74 6.34 -6.35 -11.24
C CYS A 74 7.05 -6.33 -12.60
N VAL A 75 7.92 -5.36 -12.80
CA VAL A 75 8.82 -5.32 -13.95
C VAL A 75 10.13 -6.05 -13.67
N LEU A 76 10.84 -6.47 -14.71
CA LEU A 76 12.22 -6.93 -14.55
C LEU A 76 13.15 -5.73 -14.38
N PRO A 77 14.24 -5.88 -13.61
CA PRO A 77 15.28 -4.87 -13.56
C PRO A 77 15.79 -4.53 -14.96
N THR A 78 15.61 -3.29 -15.38
CA THR A 78 16.05 -2.80 -16.69
C THR A 78 17.39 -2.07 -16.60
N MET A 79 17.75 -1.64 -15.38
CA MET A 79 19.00 -0.95 -15.00
C MET A 79 19.41 0.14 -15.99
N ILE A 80 20.18 -0.21 -17.01
CA ILE A 80 20.78 0.75 -17.96
C ILE A 80 19.72 1.34 -18.91
N CYS A 81 18.73 0.54 -19.33
CA CYS A 81 17.75 0.96 -20.33
C CYS A 81 16.80 2.04 -19.82
N SER A 82 16.45 2.03 -18.53
CA SER A 82 15.55 3.02 -17.92
C SER A 82 16.25 4.33 -17.55
N ILE A 83 17.58 4.35 -17.36
CA ILE A 83 18.35 5.51 -16.88
C ILE A 83 18.09 6.78 -17.70
N PRO A 84 18.14 6.77 -19.06
CA PRO A 84 17.95 7.99 -19.83
C PRO A 84 16.60 8.65 -19.57
N LEU A 85 15.53 7.83 -19.48
CA LEU A 85 14.18 8.31 -19.31
C LEU A 85 13.93 8.76 -17.85
N ILE A 86 14.41 8.02 -16.86
CA ILE A 86 14.31 8.38 -15.44
C ILE A 86 15.09 9.69 -15.19
N ARG A 87 16.33 9.79 -15.68
CA ARG A 87 17.13 11.02 -15.60
C ARG A 87 16.40 12.22 -16.22
N TYR A 88 15.86 12.03 -17.43
CA TYR A 88 15.11 13.08 -18.12
C TYR A 88 13.93 13.59 -17.28
N ILE A 89 13.15 12.68 -16.71
CA ILE A 89 11.99 13.04 -15.87
C ILE A 89 12.43 13.77 -14.60
N PHE A 90 13.47 13.29 -13.90
CA PHE A 90 13.96 13.93 -12.68
C PHE A 90 14.43 15.36 -12.92
N ILE A 91 15.14 15.60 -14.01
CA ILE A 91 15.59 16.95 -14.38
C ILE A 91 14.41 17.81 -14.81
N ARG A 92 13.54 17.30 -15.70
CA ARG A 92 12.37 18.01 -16.22
C ARG A 92 11.44 18.48 -15.11
N GLU A 93 11.21 17.65 -14.11
CA GLU A 93 10.33 17.96 -12.99
C GLU A 93 11.04 18.63 -11.80
N LYS A 94 12.36 18.85 -11.89
CA LYS A 94 13.22 19.40 -10.84
C LYS A 94 13.07 18.62 -9.52
N ILE A 95 13.12 17.30 -9.60
CA ILE A 95 12.91 16.44 -8.42
C ILE A 95 14.08 16.62 -7.43
N GLU A 96 13.73 16.65 -6.15
CA GLU A 96 14.65 16.77 -5.01
C GLU A 96 14.68 15.50 -4.20
N ILE A 97 13.51 14.86 -4.06
CA ILE A 97 13.32 13.65 -3.25
C ILE A 97 12.70 12.55 -4.11
N ILE A 98 13.32 11.38 -4.09
CA ILE A 98 12.78 10.14 -4.63
C ILE A 98 12.16 9.36 -3.49
N HIS A 99 10.89 9.01 -3.60
CA HIS A 99 10.21 8.16 -2.62
C HIS A 99 9.80 6.84 -3.28
N GLY A 100 10.61 5.81 -3.04
CA GLY A 100 10.34 4.44 -3.52
C GLY A 100 9.33 3.73 -2.64
N HIS A 101 8.44 2.94 -3.24
CA HIS A 101 7.43 2.16 -2.51
C HIS A 101 7.47 0.69 -2.90
N SER A 102 7.35 -0.18 -1.88
CA SER A 102 7.28 -1.64 -1.98
C SER A 102 8.61 -2.33 -2.31
N ALA A 103 8.97 -3.30 -1.46
CA ALA A 103 10.18 -4.12 -1.62
C ALA A 103 10.23 -4.94 -2.93
N PHE A 104 9.08 -5.19 -3.57
CA PHE A 104 9.00 -5.89 -4.85
C PHE A 104 9.02 -4.98 -6.07
N SER A 105 9.10 -3.67 -5.90
CA SER A 105 9.15 -2.75 -7.03
C SER A 105 10.57 -2.62 -7.56
N ALA A 106 10.88 -3.28 -8.67
CA ALA A 106 12.17 -3.12 -9.34
C ALA A 106 12.38 -1.68 -9.80
N LEU A 107 11.34 -1.04 -10.31
CA LEU A 107 11.39 0.36 -10.76
C LEU A 107 11.68 1.34 -9.61
N ALA A 108 11.13 1.09 -8.40
CA ALA A 108 11.45 1.92 -7.23
C ALA A 108 12.93 1.81 -6.87
N HIS A 109 13.49 0.60 -6.85
CA HIS A 109 14.90 0.38 -6.57
C HIS A 109 15.82 1.02 -7.62
N GLU A 110 15.49 0.88 -8.90
CA GLU A 110 16.23 1.53 -10.00
C GLU A 110 16.15 3.05 -9.91
N GLY A 111 14.96 3.59 -9.70
CA GLY A 111 14.76 5.03 -9.56
C GLY A 111 15.51 5.62 -8.37
N MET A 112 15.54 4.92 -7.23
CA MET A 112 16.35 5.33 -6.07
C MET A 112 17.85 5.31 -6.39
N LEU A 113 18.37 4.26 -7.06
CA LEU A 113 19.77 4.20 -7.47
C LEU A 113 20.13 5.38 -8.40
N VAL A 114 19.33 5.61 -9.44
CA VAL A 114 19.55 6.73 -10.37
C VAL A 114 19.50 8.07 -9.63
N GLY A 115 18.51 8.26 -8.75
CA GLY A 115 18.38 9.46 -7.92
C GLY A 115 19.61 9.70 -7.05
N ARG A 116 20.11 8.68 -6.36
CA ARG A 116 21.33 8.77 -5.54
C ARG A 116 22.56 9.17 -6.36
N LEU A 117 22.75 8.53 -7.51
CA LEU A 117 23.86 8.86 -8.43
C LEU A 117 23.73 10.26 -9.06
N MET A 118 22.52 10.84 -9.09
CA MET A 118 22.24 12.23 -9.48
C MET A 118 22.29 13.21 -8.30
N ALA A 119 22.71 12.76 -7.10
CA ALA A 119 22.76 13.54 -5.87
C ALA A 119 21.39 13.98 -5.32
N LEU A 120 20.31 13.24 -5.63
CA LEU A 120 19.00 13.44 -5.04
C LEU A 120 18.86 12.69 -3.71
N LYS A 121 17.91 13.10 -2.88
CA LYS A 121 17.58 12.42 -1.62
C LYS A 121 16.64 11.24 -1.89
N THR A 122 16.74 10.19 -1.07
CA THR A 122 15.92 8.99 -1.24
C THR A 122 15.23 8.59 0.07
N VAL A 123 13.95 8.32 -0.03
CA VAL A 123 13.12 7.73 1.02
C VAL A 123 12.49 6.45 0.47
N PHE A 124 12.33 5.45 1.30
CA PHE A 124 11.71 4.20 0.91
C PHE A 124 10.62 3.80 1.89
N THR A 125 9.39 3.51 1.41
CA THR A 125 8.33 2.95 2.24
C THR A 125 8.18 1.45 1.98
N ASP A 126 8.43 0.65 3.03
CA ASP A 126 8.21 -0.79 2.99
C ASP A 126 6.78 -1.14 3.45
N HIS A 127 6.01 -1.69 2.53
CA HIS A 127 4.64 -2.17 2.76
C HIS A 127 4.58 -3.68 2.98
N SER A 128 5.72 -4.35 3.06
CA SER A 128 5.84 -5.80 3.01
C SER A 128 6.33 -6.39 4.32
N LEU A 129 5.88 -7.59 4.63
CA LEU A 129 6.44 -8.42 5.68
C LEU A 129 6.87 -9.75 5.08
N PHE A 130 8.15 -10.10 5.23
CA PHE A 130 8.73 -11.30 4.65
C PHE A 130 9.32 -12.21 5.71
N GLY A 131 9.22 -13.52 5.45
CA GLY A 131 9.96 -14.53 6.18
C GLY A 131 11.45 -14.51 5.86
N PHE A 132 12.19 -15.36 6.57
CA PHE A 132 13.63 -15.55 6.41
C PHE A 132 13.99 -16.96 5.91
N ALA A 133 12.98 -17.82 5.74
CA ALA A 133 13.19 -19.27 5.66
C ALA A 133 13.15 -19.85 4.24
N ASP A 134 12.56 -19.16 3.26
CA ASP A 134 12.48 -19.67 1.90
C ASP A 134 13.50 -19.00 0.97
N ALA A 135 13.86 -19.67 -0.14
CA ALA A 135 14.86 -19.19 -1.09
C ALA A 135 14.45 -17.85 -1.75
N SER A 136 13.15 -17.62 -1.95
CA SER A 136 12.65 -16.38 -2.52
C SER A 136 12.81 -15.23 -1.54
N ALA A 137 12.57 -15.46 -0.25
CA ALA A 137 12.80 -14.50 0.81
C ALA A 137 14.29 -14.13 0.94
N VAL A 138 15.18 -15.10 0.87
CA VAL A 138 16.65 -14.87 0.92
C VAL A 138 17.08 -13.95 -0.22
N LEU A 139 16.64 -14.22 -1.46
CA LEU A 139 16.95 -13.40 -2.61
C LEU A 139 16.38 -11.97 -2.48
N THR A 140 15.11 -11.85 -2.10
CA THR A 140 14.44 -10.56 -1.92
C THR A 140 15.08 -9.75 -0.78
N ASN A 141 15.43 -10.39 0.33
CA ASN A 141 16.15 -9.75 1.43
C ASN A 141 17.50 -9.20 0.98
N LYS A 142 18.22 -9.95 0.13
CA LYS A 142 19.51 -9.50 -0.40
C LYS A 142 19.35 -8.33 -1.37
N CYS A 143 18.34 -8.35 -2.24
CA CYS A 143 18.01 -7.22 -3.10
C CYS A 143 17.65 -5.97 -2.28
N LEU A 144 16.88 -6.14 -1.20
CA LEU A 144 16.50 -5.04 -0.32
C LEU A 144 17.72 -4.48 0.44
N GLU A 145 18.60 -5.34 0.96
CA GLU A 145 19.87 -4.93 1.61
C GLU A 145 20.72 -4.05 0.67
N ILE A 146 20.88 -4.48 -0.58
CA ILE A 146 21.63 -3.74 -1.58
C ILE A 146 20.96 -2.40 -1.88
N SER A 147 19.65 -2.40 -2.16
CA SER A 147 18.93 -1.21 -2.60
C SER A 147 18.84 -0.14 -1.51
N LEU A 148 18.77 -0.56 -0.24
CA LEU A 148 18.68 0.36 0.90
C LEU A 148 20.04 0.73 1.51
N ALA A 149 21.14 0.13 1.06
CA ALA A 149 22.48 0.39 1.61
C ALA A 149 22.86 1.89 1.59
N ASP A 150 22.42 2.63 0.59
CA ASP A 150 22.66 4.07 0.46
C ASP A 150 21.36 4.92 0.55
N CYS A 151 20.23 4.34 0.94
CA CYS A 151 18.98 5.07 1.16
C CYS A 151 19.13 6.05 2.34
N ASN A 152 18.58 7.25 2.23
CA ASN A 152 18.64 8.22 3.32
C ASN A 152 17.76 7.82 4.49
N HIS A 153 16.49 7.43 4.23
CA HIS A 153 15.55 7.07 5.28
C HIS A 153 14.55 6.04 4.79
N CYS A 154 14.13 5.14 5.70
CA CYS A 154 13.08 4.17 5.45
C CYS A 154 11.85 4.49 6.30
N ILE A 155 10.67 4.19 5.76
CA ILE A 155 9.39 4.25 6.46
C ILE A 155 8.80 2.85 6.46
N CYS A 156 8.29 2.39 7.60
CA CYS A 156 7.56 1.14 7.74
C CYS A 156 6.18 1.40 8.30
N VAL A 157 5.21 0.58 7.93
CA VAL A 157 3.80 0.77 8.31
C VAL A 157 3.45 0.24 9.70
N SER A 158 4.37 -0.48 10.34
CA SER A 158 4.23 -1.03 11.70
C SER A 158 5.59 -1.18 12.38
N HIS A 159 5.62 -1.31 13.71
CA HIS A 159 6.85 -1.59 14.45
C HIS A 159 7.41 -2.96 14.09
N THR A 160 6.56 -3.97 13.94
CA THR A 160 6.96 -5.29 13.42
C THR A 160 7.57 -5.19 12.03
N GLY A 161 7.01 -4.36 11.14
CA GLY A 161 7.59 -4.06 9.83
C GLY A 161 8.96 -3.40 9.94
N LYS A 162 9.12 -2.44 10.85
CA LYS A 162 10.43 -1.80 11.13
C LYS A 162 11.49 -2.83 11.54
N GLU A 163 11.19 -3.68 12.53
CA GLU A 163 12.13 -4.73 12.95
C GLU A 163 12.49 -5.67 11.78
N ASN A 164 11.49 -6.08 11.02
CA ASN A 164 11.68 -6.93 9.85
C ASN A 164 12.59 -6.26 8.80
N THR A 165 12.37 -4.99 8.48
CA THR A 165 13.18 -4.26 7.50
C THR A 165 14.62 -4.02 8.01
N VAL A 166 14.78 -3.66 9.28
CA VAL A 166 16.11 -3.50 9.90
C VAL A 166 16.93 -4.80 9.81
N LEU A 167 16.30 -5.93 10.12
CA LEU A 167 16.96 -7.25 10.06
C LEU A 167 17.27 -7.69 8.62
N ARG A 168 16.32 -7.50 7.69
CA ARG A 168 16.46 -7.94 6.28
C ARG A 168 17.46 -7.11 5.49
N ALA A 169 17.35 -5.79 5.61
CA ALA A 169 18.15 -4.86 4.82
C ALA A 169 19.41 -4.36 5.56
N LYS A 170 19.60 -4.77 6.83
CA LYS A 170 20.72 -4.35 7.69
C LYS A 170 20.88 -2.82 7.76
N VAL A 171 19.78 -2.10 7.67
CA VAL A 171 19.75 -0.64 7.77
C VAL A 171 19.83 -0.20 9.23
N ASN A 172 20.39 0.99 9.46
CA ASN A 172 20.43 1.55 10.81
C ASN A 172 19.00 1.82 11.30
N ARG A 173 18.66 1.30 12.49
CA ARG A 173 17.35 1.44 13.16
C ARG A 173 16.89 2.89 13.28
N GLU A 174 17.81 3.83 13.48
CA GLU A 174 17.52 5.26 13.61
C GLU A 174 17.07 5.90 12.28
N ARG A 175 17.42 5.27 11.16
CA ARG A 175 17.00 5.67 9.81
C ARG A 175 15.69 5.01 9.37
N VAL A 176 14.94 4.41 10.30
CA VAL A 176 13.66 3.77 10.01
C VAL A 176 12.59 4.35 10.92
N SER A 177 11.66 5.08 10.33
CA SER A 177 10.46 5.59 11.01
C SER A 177 9.28 4.64 10.85
N VAL A 178 8.37 4.63 11.82
CA VAL A 178 7.09 3.93 11.70
C VAL A 178 6.00 4.97 11.45
N ILE A 179 5.36 4.89 10.29
CA ILE A 179 4.23 5.75 9.92
C ILE A 179 3.12 4.81 9.43
N PRO A 180 2.09 4.53 10.25
CA PRO A 180 0.98 3.66 9.87
C PRO A 180 0.23 4.20 8.65
N ASN A 181 -0.41 3.30 7.90
CA ASN A 181 -1.33 3.70 6.86
C ASN A 181 -2.58 4.35 7.46
N ALA A 182 -3.16 5.31 6.74
CA ALA A 182 -4.46 5.89 7.08
C ALA A 182 -5.57 5.33 6.18
N VAL A 183 -6.80 5.51 6.62
CA VAL A 183 -8.01 5.14 5.86
C VAL A 183 -8.75 6.42 5.44
N ASP A 184 -9.46 6.35 4.33
CA ASP A 184 -10.41 7.40 3.96
C ASP A 184 -11.66 7.27 4.83
N THR A 185 -11.64 7.94 5.99
CA THR A 185 -12.74 7.92 6.95
C THR A 185 -14.00 8.60 6.45
N ALA A 186 -13.92 9.47 5.44
CA ALA A 186 -15.10 10.04 4.79
C ALA A 186 -15.80 9.01 3.90
N LEU A 187 -15.04 8.14 3.25
CA LEU A 187 -15.57 7.03 2.47
C LEU A 187 -16.08 5.91 3.37
N PHE A 188 -15.28 5.44 4.35
CA PHE A 188 -15.61 4.31 5.22
C PHE A 188 -16.35 4.78 6.49
N THR A 189 -17.63 5.11 6.34
CA THR A 189 -18.53 5.53 7.42
C THR A 189 -19.55 4.46 7.74
N PRO A 190 -19.97 4.28 9.00
CA PRO A 190 -21.00 3.31 9.37
C PRO A 190 -22.36 3.64 8.73
N ASP A 191 -23.02 2.62 8.20
CA ASP A 191 -24.44 2.67 7.79
C ASP A 191 -25.15 1.41 8.31
N ILE A 192 -25.63 1.50 9.53
CA ILE A 192 -26.31 0.38 10.23
C ILE A 192 -27.64 0.00 9.56
N THR A 193 -28.24 0.88 8.75
CA THR A 193 -29.50 0.60 8.04
C THR A 193 -29.37 -0.50 7.00
N LYS A 194 -28.14 -0.79 6.55
CA LYS A 194 -27.84 -1.85 5.58
C LYS A 194 -27.70 -3.23 6.23
N ARG A 195 -27.62 -3.30 7.56
CA ARG A 195 -27.48 -4.55 8.30
C ARG A 195 -28.82 -5.28 8.42
N LYS A 196 -28.80 -6.60 8.28
CA LYS A 196 -30.00 -7.43 8.48
C LYS A 196 -30.22 -7.66 9.97
N ASN A 197 -31.44 -7.44 10.45
CA ASN A 197 -31.78 -7.66 11.88
C ASN A 197 -31.98 -9.13 12.26
N ASN A 198 -32.29 -10.00 11.30
CA ASN A 198 -32.64 -11.40 11.51
C ASN A 198 -31.46 -12.37 11.44
N CYS A 199 -30.28 -11.91 11.04
CA CYS A 199 -29.08 -12.74 10.93
C CYS A 199 -27.83 -11.92 11.20
N ILE A 200 -26.79 -12.60 11.68
CA ILE A 200 -25.46 -12.02 11.85
C ILE A 200 -24.66 -12.27 10.57
N THR A 201 -24.21 -11.21 9.92
CA THR A 201 -23.38 -11.29 8.72
C THR A 201 -21.92 -11.15 9.09
N ILE A 202 -21.13 -12.19 8.83
CA ILE A 202 -19.67 -12.18 8.92
C ILE A 202 -19.12 -11.80 7.55
N VAL A 203 -18.32 -10.75 7.49
CA VAL A 203 -17.70 -10.24 6.25
C VAL A 203 -16.24 -10.60 6.21
N VAL A 204 -15.79 -11.07 5.06
CA VAL A 204 -14.38 -11.29 4.72
C VAL A 204 -14.09 -10.49 3.45
N VAL A 205 -13.07 -9.62 3.47
CA VAL A 205 -12.59 -8.90 2.28
C VAL A 205 -11.10 -9.12 2.15
N SER A 206 -10.69 -9.96 1.20
CA SER A 206 -9.28 -10.25 0.95
C SER A 206 -9.06 -10.93 -0.39
N ARG A 207 -7.83 -10.89 -0.90
CA ARG A 207 -7.44 -11.78 -2.01
C ARG A 207 -7.48 -13.24 -1.54
N LEU A 208 -8.07 -14.13 -2.33
CA LEU A 208 -8.20 -15.56 -1.97
C LEU A 208 -6.90 -16.33 -2.32
N VAL A 209 -5.85 -16.06 -1.53
CA VAL A 209 -4.52 -16.67 -1.64
C VAL A 209 -4.10 -17.33 -0.32
N TYR A 210 -3.10 -18.25 -0.35
CA TYR A 210 -2.64 -19.00 0.81
C TYR A 210 -2.33 -18.10 2.03
N ARG A 211 -1.53 -17.06 1.84
CA ARG A 211 -1.10 -16.21 2.97
C ARG A 211 -2.23 -15.38 3.61
N LYS A 212 -3.41 -15.32 2.98
CA LYS A 212 -4.63 -14.73 3.56
C LYS A 212 -5.45 -15.75 4.37
N GLY A 213 -4.91 -16.97 4.55
CA GLY A 213 -5.49 -17.98 5.42
C GLY A 213 -6.82 -18.53 4.89
N VAL A 214 -6.99 -18.64 3.58
CA VAL A 214 -8.22 -19.18 2.96
C VAL A 214 -8.47 -20.62 3.41
N ASP A 215 -7.40 -21.38 3.70
CA ASP A 215 -7.52 -22.74 4.23
C ASP A 215 -8.11 -22.78 5.64
N LEU A 216 -7.80 -21.79 6.49
CA LEU A 216 -8.45 -21.61 7.80
C LEU A 216 -9.92 -21.21 7.63
N LEU A 217 -10.19 -20.23 6.77
CA LEU A 217 -11.54 -19.76 6.47
C LEU A 217 -12.44 -20.90 5.98
N ALA A 218 -11.93 -21.76 5.09
CA ALA A 218 -12.67 -22.90 4.57
C ALA A 218 -13.08 -23.91 5.66
N GLN A 219 -12.28 -24.09 6.70
CA GLN A 219 -12.60 -24.97 7.82
C GLN A 219 -13.56 -24.31 8.83
N ILE A 220 -13.47 -23.00 9.02
CA ILE A 220 -14.31 -22.24 9.98
C ILE A 220 -15.76 -22.12 9.49
N ILE A 221 -15.96 -21.91 8.19
CA ILE A 221 -17.31 -21.65 7.62
C ILE A 221 -18.32 -22.76 7.99
N PRO A 222 -18.06 -24.06 7.72
CA PRO A 222 -19.03 -25.11 8.03
C PRO A 222 -19.30 -25.23 9.54
N GLU A 223 -18.26 -25.11 10.37
CA GLU A 223 -18.38 -25.20 11.83
C GLU A 223 -19.27 -24.09 12.42
N ILE A 224 -19.03 -22.84 12.04
CA ILE A 224 -19.87 -21.71 12.48
C ILE A 224 -21.31 -21.85 11.96
N CYS A 225 -21.45 -22.27 10.70
CA CYS A 225 -22.77 -22.48 10.13
C CYS A 225 -23.53 -23.63 10.82
N ALA A 226 -22.85 -24.67 11.26
CA ALA A 226 -23.48 -25.77 12.02
C ALA A 226 -23.92 -25.34 13.42
N ARG A 227 -23.12 -24.49 14.10
CA ARG A 227 -23.38 -24.02 15.47
C ARG A 227 -24.44 -22.91 15.55
N TYR A 228 -24.57 -22.08 14.52
CA TYR A 228 -25.41 -20.89 14.48
C TYR A 228 -26.27 -20.84 13.23
N GLU A 229 -27.56 -21.13 13.31
CA GLU A 229 -28.47 -21.11 12.16
C GLU A 229 -28.64 -19.71 11.54
N ASN A 230 -28.56 -18.66 12.37
CA ASN A 230 -28.75 -17.27 11.97
C ASN A 230 -27.46 -16.53 11.60
N VAL A 231 -26.37 -17.23 11.23
CA VAL A 231 -25.12 -16.65 10.75
C VAL A 231 -24.97 -16.88 9.26
N GLN A 232 -24.52 -15.88 8.53
CA GLN A 232 -24.17 -15.95 7.11
C GLN A 232 -22.79 -15.33 6.84
N PHE A 233 -22.14 -15.78 5.77
CA PHE A 233 -20.86 -15.24 5.31
C PHE A 233 -21.02 -14.46 4.01
N LEU A 234 -20.39 -13.29 3.95
CA LEU A 234 -20.27 -12.45 2.77
C LEU A 234 -18.79 -12.27 2.43
N ILE A 235 -18.32 -12.88 1.35
CA ILE A 235 -16.92 -12.97 1.02
C ILE A 235 -16.64 -12.17 -0.25
N GLY A 236 -15.90 -11.06 -0.10
CA GLY A 236 -15.42 -10.21 -1.18
C GLY A 236 -13.95 -10.49 -1.48
N GLY A 237 -13.65 -10.67 -2.74
CA GLY A 237 -12.32 -10.95 -3.24
C GLY A 237 -12.27 -12.16 -4.17
N ASP A 238 -11.14 -12.29 -4.85
CA ASP A 238 -10.87 -13.37 -5.79
C ASP A 238 -9.42 -13.87 -5.64
N GLY A 239 -9.12 -15.00 -6.25
CA GLY A 239 -7.77 -15.56 -6.24
C GLY A 239 -7.74 -17.08 -6.50
N PRO A 240 -6.53 -17.64 -6.62
CA PRO A 240 -6.34 -19.04 -6.98
C PRO A 240 -6.93 -20.04 -5.98
N LYS A 241 -7.25 -19.62 -4.74
CA LYS A 241 -7.89 -20.48 -3.74
C LYS A 241 -9.41 -20.30 -3.61
N ARG A 242 -10.05 -19.56 -4.50
CA ARG A 242 -11.51 -19.38 -4.53
C ARG A 242 -12.26 -20.72 -4.58
N TRP A 243 -11.78 -21.65 -5.39
CA TRP A 243 -12.36 -22.98 -5.54
C TRP A 243 -12.54 -23.73 -4.22
N LEU A 244 -11.65 -23.49 -3.23
CA LEU A 244 -11.72 -24.15 -1.93
C LEU A 244 -12.97 -23.72 -1.14
N ILE A 245 -13.32 -22.43 -1.20
CA ILE A 245 -14.55 -21.93 -0.55
C ILE A 245 -15.79 -22.40 -1.32
N GLU A 246 -15.74 -22.45 -2.63
CA GLU A 246 -16.82 -23.00 -3.48
C GLU A 246 -17.06 -24.48 -3.16
N GLU A 247 -16.00 -25.28 -3.06
CA GLU A 247 -16.08 -26.70 -2.68
C GLU A 247 -16.73 -26.90 -1.30
N ILE A 248 -16.26 -26.17 -0.28
CA ILE A 248 -16.82 -26.27 1.08
C ILE A 248 -18.29 -25.85 1.10
N ARG A 249 -18.66 -24.79 0.39
CA ARG A 249 -20.04 -24.33 0.26
C ARG A 249 -20.95 -25.40 -0.34
N GLU A 250 -20.53 -26.04 -1.44
CA GLU A 250 -21.32 -27.07 -2.12
C GLU A 250 -21.39 -28.37 -1.25
N ARG A 251 -20.27 -28.82 -0.71
CA ARG A 251 -20.19 -30.04 0.11
C ARG A 251 -21.09 -29.97 1.36
N ASN A 252 -21.23 -28.79 1.96
CA ASN A 252 -22.03 -28.59 3.18
C ASN A 252 -23.41 -27.98 2.92
N LEU A 253 -23.85 -27.85 1.66
CA LEU A 253 -25.13 -27.29 1.26
C LEU A 253 -25.38 -25.87 1.79
N LEU A 254 -24.33 -25.02 1.77
CA LEU A 254 -24.34 -23.68 2.35
C LEU A 254 -24.58 -22.55 1.32
N GLN A 255 -25.11 -22.84 0.13
CA GLN A 255 -25.31 -21.87 -0.95
C GLN A 255 -26.16 -20.66 -0.53
N HIS A 256 -27.11 -20.87 0.39
CA HIS A 256 -27.98 -19.81 0.91
C HIS A 256 -27.35 -19.00 2.08
N ARG A 257 -26.21 -19.45 2.61
CA ARG A 257 -25.53 -18.83 3.77
C ARG A 257 -24.12 -18.28 3.45
N VAL A 258 -23.51 -18.72 2.36
CA VAL A 258 -22.17 -18.28 1.93
C VAL A 258 -22.26 -17.64 0.57
N THR A 259 -22.09 -16.32 0.52
CA THR A 259 -22.12 -15.55 -0.74
C THR A 259 -20.71 -15.12 -1.12
N LEU A 260 -20.26 -15.53 -2.31
CA LEU A 260 -19.00 -15.13 -2.92
C LEU A 260 -19.25 -14.00 -3.92
N LEU A 261 -18.71 -12.82 -3.67
CA LEU A 261 -18.92 -11.61 -4.48
C LEU A 261 -17.93 -11.46 -5.65
N GLY A 262 -16.81 -12.22 -5.63
CA GLY A 262 -15.71 -12.02 -6.56
C GLY A 262 -14.87 -10.78 -6.21
N SER A 263 -14.05 -10.35 -7.15
CA SER A 263 -13.25 -9.12 -7.01
C SER A 263 -14.16 -7.91 -6.80
N LEU A 264 -13.81 -7.09 -5.83
CA LEU A 264 -14.53 -5.85 -5.52
C LEU A 264 -13.69 -4.65 -5.94
N GLU A 265 -14.34 -3.67 -6.54
CA GLU A 265 -13.77 -2.33 -6.67
C GLU A 265 -13.73 -1.65 -5.30
N HIS A 266 -12.75 -0.77 -5.06
CA HIS A 266 -12.58 -0.09 -3.77
C HIS A 266 -13.86 0.62 -3.30
N SER A 267 -14.58 1.28 -4.21
CA SER A 267 -15.87 1.93 -3.95
C SER A 267 -16.96 0.97 -3.48
N GLN A 268 -16.89 -0.31 -3.85
CA GLN A 268 -17.85 -1.34 -3.46
C GLN A 268 -17.55 -1.92 -2.07
N VAL A 269 -16.29 -1.86 -1.61
CA VAL A 269 -15.86 -2.45 -0.32
C VAL A 269 -16.69 -1.88 0.83
N ARG A 270 -16.87 -0.55 0.90
CA ARG A 270 -17.73 0.09 1.90
C ARG A 270 -19.15 -0.49 1.94
N HIS A 271 -19.75 -0.69 0.77
CA HIS A 271 -21.11 -1.22 0.67
C HIS A 271 -21.22 -2.67 1.17
N VAL A 272 -20.16 -3.45 0.99
CA VAL A 272 -20.06 -4.82 1.48
C VAL A 272 -19.86 -4.82 2.99
N LEU A 273 -18.93 -4.01 3.51
CA LEU A 273 -18.67 -3.89 4.95
C LEU A 273 -19.92 -3.44 5.71
N ASN A 274 -20.64 -2.44 5.22
CA ASN A 274 -21.83 -1.93 5.90
C ASN A 274 -23.00 -2.94 6.01
N LYS A 275 -22.98 -4.05 5.24
CA LYS A 275 -23.91 -5.18 5.43
C LYS A 275 -23.49 -6.11 6.58
N GLY A 276 -22.27 -5.96 7.07
CA GLY A 276 -21.65 -6.81 8.06
C GLY A 276 -21.89 -6.40 9.50
N HIS A 277 -21.78 -7.37 10.40
CA HIS A 277 -21.76 -7.19 11.84
C HIS A 277 -20.37 -7.47 12.40
N ILE A 278 -19.73 -8.51 11.87
CA ILE A 278 -18.40 -8.97 12.25
C ILE A 278 -17.53 -9.01 10.98
N PHE A 279 -16.34 -8.48 11.08
CA PHE A 279 -15.29 -8.64 10.07
C PHE A 279 -14.33 -9.74 10.51
N LEU A 280 -14.06 -10.70 9.64
CA LEU A 280 -13.14 -11.80 9.91
C LEU A 280 -11.91 -11.68 9.01
N ASN A 281 -10.72 -11.63 9.62
CA ASN A 281 -9.45 -11.73 8.96
C ASN A 281 -8.70 -12.99 9.41
N THR A 282 -8.38 -13.87 8.47
CA THR A 282 -7.71 -15.16 8.71
C THR A 282 -6.25 -15.17 8.25
N SER A 283 -5.65 -14.02 7.98
CA SER A 283 -4.30 -13.92 7.38
C SER A 283 -3.24 -14.64 8.20
N LEU A 284 -2.30 -15.28 7.52
CA LEU A 284 -1.14 -15.96 8.11
C LEU A 284 0.07 -15.03 8.25
N THR A 285 0.08 -13.93 7.52
CA THR A 285 1.14 -12.91 7.58
C THR A 285 0.62 -11.58 7.03
N GLU A 286 0.90 -10.49 7.73
CA GLU A 286 0.51 -9.13 7.34
C GLU A 286 1.50 -8.10 7.87
N ALA A 287 1.81 -7.10 7.03
CA ALA A 287 2.57 -5.94 7.49
C ALA A 287 1.70 -4.96 8.29
N TYR A 288 0.41 -4.79 7.89
CA TYR A 288 -0.53 -3.87 8.53
C TYR A 288 -1.99 -4.35 8.44
N CYS A 289 -2.55 -4.60 7.27
CA CYS A 289 -3.94 -4.98 6.98
C CYS A 289 -4.95 -3.84 7.02
N MET A 290 -5.02 -3.06 5.92
CA MET A 290 -5.98 -1.95 5.76
C MET A 290 -7.44 -2.38 5.95
N ALA A 291 -7.83 -3.56 5.45
CA ALA A 291 -9.20 -4.05 5.54
C ALA A 291 -9.73 -4.14 6.99
N ILE A 292 -8.85 -4.32 7.98
CA ILE A 292 -9.21 -4.26 9.41
C ILE A 292 -9.62 -2.84 9.80
N VAL A 293 -8.85 -1.82 9.38
CA VAL A 293 -9.14 -0.42 9.69
C VAL A 293 -10.41 0.05 8.98
N GLU A 294 -10.59 -0.33 7.71
CA GLU A 294 -11.79 -0.05 6.91
C GLU A 294 -13.04 -0.66 7.55
N ALA A 295 -12.95 -1.92 8.00
CA ALA A 295 -14.05 -2.61 8.67
C ALA A 295 -14.39 -1.96 10.02
N ALA A 296 -13.39 -1.65 10.84
CA ALA A 296 -13.59 -0.94 12.10
C ALA A 296 -14.17 0.46 11.86
N SER A 297 -13.70 1.18 10.84
CA SER A 297 -14.25 2.49 10.45
C SER A 297 -15.73 2.40 10.03
N CYS A 298 -16.16 1.30 9.41
CA CYS A 298 -17.57 1.01 9.14
C CYS A 298 -18.33 0.48 10.38
N GLY A 299 -17.69 0.42 11.56
CA GLY A 299 -18.31 0.03 12.82
C GLY A 299 -18.60 -1.47 12.95
N LEU A 300 -17.80 -2.35 12.30
CA LEU A 300 -17.87 -3.79 12.50
C LEU A 300 -17.04 -4.22 13.72
N GLN A 301 -17.48 -5.27 14.44
CA GLN A 301 -16.58 -5.97 15.33
C GLN A 301 -15.51 -6.69 14.50
N VAL A 302 -14.26 -6.65 14.93
CA VAL A 302 -13.16 -7.26 14.20
C VAL A 302 -12.64 -8.50 14.92
N VAL A 303 -12.62 -9.64 14.22
CA VAL A 303 -11.93 -10.86 14.65
C VAL A 303 -10.77 -11.11 13.71
N SER A 304 -9.56 -11.26 14.23
CA SER A 304 -8.37 -11.41 13.41
C SER A 304 -7.32 -12.31 14.05
N THR A 305 -6.54 -12.94 13.18
CA THR A 305 -5.32 -13.63 13.59
C THR A 305 -4.29 -12.65 14.14
N LYS A 306 -3.56 -13.07 15.18
CA LYS A 306 -2.48 -12.33 15.84
C LYS A 306 -1.14 -12.58 15.11
N VAL A 307 -0.97 -11.99 13.92
CA VAL A 307 0.23 -12.19 13.08
C VAL A 307 0.81 -10.86 12.59
N GLY A 308 2.14 -10.81 12.48
CA GLY A 308 2.86 -9.65 11.95
C GLY A 308 2.52 -8.35 12.64
N GLY A 309 2.15 -7.32 11.85
CA GLY A 309 1.77 -5.99 12.34
C GLY A 309 0.32 -5.86 12.78
N ILE A 310 -0.53 -6.91 12.64
CA ILE A 310 -1.96 -6.82 13.00
C ILE A 310 -2.18 -6.40 14.46
N PRO A 311 -1.43 -6.88 15.47
CA PRO A 311 -1.62 -6.44 16.85
C PRO A 311 -1.43 -4.93 17.10
N GLU A 312 -0.81 -4.24 16.14
CA GLU A 312 -0.55 -2.79 16.22
C GLU A 312 -1.65 -1.95 15.54
N VAL A 313 -2.60 -2.61 14.83
CA VAL A 313 -3.57 -1.93 13.95
C VAL A 313 -4.72 -1.32 14.74
N LEU A 314 -5.27 -2.00 15.74
CA LEU A 314 -6.39 -1.51 16.54
C LEU A 314 -6.10 -1.67 18.03
N PRO A 315 -6.65 -0.78 18.88
CA PRO A 315 -6.64 -0.98 20.33
C PRO A 315 -7.33 -2.29 20.72
N PRO A 316 -6.91 -2.93 21.84
CA PRO A 316 -7.41 -4.24 22.25
C PRO A 316 -8.93 -4.32 22.41
N GLU A 317 -9.59 -3.20 22.75
CA GLU A 317 -11.04 -3.13 22.91
C GLU A 317 -11.82 -3.13 21.58
N LEU A 318 -11.15 -2.92 20.44
CA LEU A 318 -11.77 -2.87 19.12
C LEU A 318 -11.51 -4.12 18.27
N ILE A 319 -10.76 -5.11 18.79
CA ILE A 319 -10.36 -6.29 18.03
C ILE A 319 -10.24 -7.55 18.91
N TYR A 320 -10.77 -8.65 18.44
CA TYR A 320 -10.54 -9.98 19.01
C TYR A 320 -9.33 -10.61 18.30
N LEU A 321 -8.15 -10.54 18.94
CA LEU A 321 -6.91 -11.14 18.43
C LEU A 321 -6.79 -12.58 18.91
N VAL A 322 -6.60 -13.51 17.98
CA VAL A 322 -6.48 -14.95 18.24
C VAL A 322 -5.32 -15.57 17.47
N GLU A 323 -4.82 -16.70 17.91
CA GLU A 323 -3.78 -17.42 17.19
C GLU A 323 -4.29 -17.90 15.81
N PRO A 324 -3.40 -18.04 14.80
CA PRO A 324 -3.75 -18.42 13.43
C PRO A 324 -4.07 -19.92 13.32
N THR A 325 -5.02 -20.40 14.13
CA THR A 325 -5.53 -21.77 14.14
C THR A 325 -7.05 -21.77 14.02
N VAL A 326 -7.61 -22.88 13.55
CA VAL A 326 -9.05 -23.04 13.36
C VAL A 326 -9.77 -22.89 14.70
N ASP A 327 -9.31 -23.57 15.75
CA ASP A 327 -9.95 -23.58 17.07
C ASP A 327 -9.95 -22.19 17.70
N ALA A 328 -8.82 -21.46 17.64
CA ALA A 328 -8.74 -20.10 18.20
C ALA A 328 -9.61 -19.11 17.42
N LEU A 329 -9.70 -19.24 16.09
CA LEU A 329 -10.58 -18.41 15.28
C LEU A 329 -12.07 -18.71 15.53
N LEU A 330 -12.43 -19.98 15.73
CA LEU A 330 -13.78 -20.37 16.14
C LEU A 330 -14.14 -19.74 17.49
N GLU A 331 -13.27 -19.88 18.50
CA GLU A 331 -13.48 -19.25 19.82
C GLU A 331 -13.60 -17.73 19.73
N GLY A 332 -12.76 -17.06 18.93
CA GLY A 332 -12.84 -15.62 18.72
C GLY A 332 -14.15 -15.17 18.07
N LEU A 333 -14.62 -15.92 17.06
CA LEU A 333 -15.91 -15.66 16.42
C LEU A 333 -17.09 -15.92 17.37
N GLU A 334 -17.04 -16.98 18.16
CA GLU A 334 -18.09 -17.29 19.15
C GLU A 334 -18.20 -16.18 20.20
N ARG A 335 -17.07 -15.66 20.69
CA ARG A 335 -17.06 -14.50 21.60
C ARG A 335 -17.69 -13.28 20.95
N ALA A 336 -17.30 -12.93 19.74
CA ALA A 336 -17.84 -11.78 19.01
C ALA A 336 -19.35 -11.93 18.74
N ILE A 337 -19.82 -13.14 18.35
CA ILE A 337 -21.24 -13.45 18.16
C ILE A 337 -22.02 -13.33 19.48
N ALA A 338 -21.46 -13.84 20.59
CA ALA A 338 -22.07 -13.75 21.89
C ALA A 338 -22.20 -12.31 22.39
N ASP A 339 -21.15 -11.52 22.25
CA ASP A 339 -21.15 -10.10 22.63
C ASP A 339 -22.14 -9.30 21.77
N TYR A 340 -22.21 -9.58 20.46
CA TYR A 340 -23.22 -8.97 19.59
C TYR A 340 -24.67 -9.30 20.07
N LYS A 341 -24.96 -10.58 20.35
CA LYS A 341 -26.29 -11.01 20.79
C LYS A 341 -26.71 -10.43 22.15
N ARG A 342 -25.72 -10.16 23.03
CA ARG A 342 -25.96 -9.55 24.36
C ARG A 342 -26.04 -8.02 24.28
N GLY A 343 -25.74 -7.40 23.12
CA GLY A 343 -25.63 -5.95 23.02
C GLY A 343 -24.38 -5.39 23.70
N ASN A 344 -23.41 -6.23 24.03
CA ASN A 344 -22.14 -5.85 24.65
C ASN A 344 -21.11 -5.46 23.56
N ILE A 345 -21.48 -4.49 22.73
CA ILE A 345 -20.64 -3.96 21.65
C ILE A 345 -20.53 -2.46 21.76
N ILE A 346 -19.38 -1.92 21.36
CA ILE A 346 -19.20 -0.48 21.25
C ILE A 346 -20.08 0.03 20.10
N CYS A 347 -20.70 1.20 20.27
CA CYS A 347 -21.52 1.81 19.23
C CYS A 347 -20.70 1.99 17.93
N PRO A 348 -21.21 1.53 16.77
CA PRO A 348 -20.49 1.65 15.49
C PRO A 348 -19.99 3.05 15.18
N PHE A 349 -20.74 4.10 15.53
CA PHE A 349 -20.33 5.48 15.33
C PHE A 349 -19.20 5.91 16.27
N GLU A 350 -19.21 5.43 17.52
CA GLU A 350 -18.12 5.67 18.47
C GLU A 350 -16.82 4.99 18.03
N VAL A 351 -16.90 3.76 17.49
CA VAL A 351 -15.74 3.09 16.88
C VAL A 351 -15.20 3.93 15.73
N HIS A 352 -16.07 4.41 14.86
CA HIS A 352 -15.68 5.27 13.73
C HIS A 352 -14.93 6.53 14.19
N GLU A 353 -15.46 7.24 15.20
CA GLU A 353 -14.81 8.44 15.75
C GLU A 353 -13.40 8.14 16.28
N LYS A 354 -13.21 7.00 16.97
CA LYS A 354 -11.89 6.55 17.40
C LYS A 354 -10.96 6.31 16.20
N ILE A 355 -11.45 5.65 15.14
CA ILE A 355 -10.65 5.41 13.92
C ILE A 355 -10.27 6.73 13.24
N VAL A 356 -11.18 7.68 13.12
CA VAL A 356 -10.89 9.02 12.58
C VAL A 356 -9.75 9.70 13.35
N SER A 357 -9.72 9.55 14.67
CA SER A 357 -8.68 10.15 15.51
C SER A 357 -7.30 9.51 15.33
N PHE A 358 -7.23 8.20 15.05
CA PHE A 358 -5.98 7.46 14.95
C PHE A 358 -5.38 7.42 13.54
N TYR A 359 -6.24 7.36 12.49
CA TYR A 359 -5.84 7.00 11.14
C TYR A 359 -6.29 8.04 10.10
N ASN A 360 -5.75 9.24 10.19
CA ASN A 360 -6.04 10.30 9.23
C ASN A 360 -4.83 10.61 8.34
N TRP A 361 -5.11 10.93 7.09
CA TRP A 361 -4.09 11.26 6.09
C TRP A 361 -3.30 12.52 6.42
N TYR A 362 -3.87 13.44 7.20
CA TYR A 362 -3.17 14.65 7.62
C TYR A 362 -1.96 14.31 8.52
N ASP A 363 -2.13 13.40 9.50
CA ASP A 363 -1.04 13.00 10.39
C ASP A 363 0.03 12.19 9.64
N VAL A 364 -0.38 11.25 8.77
CA VAL A 364 0.54 10.49 7.89
C VAL A 364 1.39 11.44 7.05
N THR A 365 0.75 12.41 6.42
CA THR A 365 1.43 13.40 5.57
C THR A 365 2.40 14.24 6.38
N ARG A 366 1.96 14.80 7.52
CA ARG A 366 2.80 15.60 8.41
C ARG A 366 4.03 14.83 8.91
N ARG A 367 3.87 13.55 9.27
CA ARG A 367 4.99 12.69 9.71
C ARG A 367 5.92 12.38 8.55
N THR A 368 5.40 12.21 7.35
CA THR A 368 6.21 12.01 6.14
C THR A 368 6.99 13.27 5.76
N GLU A 369 6.39 14.46 5.90
CA GLU A 369 7.10 15.74 5.71
C GLU A 369 8.26 15.91 6.68
N ILE A 370 8.11 15.51 7.94
CA ILE A 370 9.22 15.52 8.91
C ILE A 370 10.39 14.67 8.40
N VAL A 371 10.11 13.50 7.82
CA VAL A 371 11.15 12.66 7.20
C VAL A 371 11.78 13.38 6.00
N TYR A 372 10.99 13.98 5.12
CA TYR A 372 11.50 14.74 3.96
C TYR A 372 12.38 15.92 4.39
N ASP A 373 11.96 16.68 5.37
CA ASP A 373 12.74 17.78 5.92
C ASP A 373 14.06 17.30 6.54
N ALA A 374 14.04 16.17 7.23
CA ALA A 374 15.23 15.60 7.83
C ALA A 374 16.25 15.15 6.76
N VAL A 375 15.81 14.39 5.76
CA VAL A 375 16.71 13.90 4.71
C VAL A 375 17.23 15.04 3.82
N GLN A 376 16.45 16.10 3.64
CA GLN A 376 16.89 17.26 2.84
C GLN A 376 18.03 18.03 3.51
N ARG A 377 18.11 18.01 4.85
CA ARG A 377 19.20 18.64 5.62
C ARG A 377 20.47 17.80 5.67
N GLU A 378 20.41 16.52 5.33
CA GLU A 378 21.61 15.67 5.29
C GLU A 378 22.58 16.17 4.21
N ASP A 379 23.87 16.09 4.48
CA ASP A 379 24.91 16.35 3.48
C ASP A 379 24.83 15.35 2.33
N GLN A 380 25.25 15.78 1.16
CA GLN A 380 25.37 14.90 0.01
C GLN A 380 26.60 14.00 0.16
N LYS A 381 26.37 12.68 0.04
CA LYS A 381 27.48 11.73 0.03
C LYS A 381 28.23 11.79 -1.28
N THR A 382 29.55 11.73 -1.21
CA THR A 382 30.42 11.57 -2.38
C THR A 382 30.22 10.20 -3.03
N LEU A 383 30.55 10.04 -4.29
CA LEU A 383 30.51 8.75 -4.99
C LEU A 383 31.30 7.65 -4.23
N GLY A 384 32.46 8.00 -3.67
CA GLY A 384 33.25 7.07 -2.88
C GLY A 384 32.50 6.54 -1.66
N HIS A 385 31.77 7.40 -0.92
CA HIS A 385 30.92 6.97 0.18
C HIS A 385 29.74 6.11 -0.26
N GLN A 386 29.13 6.43 -1.42
CA GLN A 386 28.05 5.62 -1.97
C GLN A 386 28.54 4.21 -2.34
N LEU A 387 29.69 4.12 -3.04
CA LEU A 387 30.29 2.83 -3.39
C LEU A 387 30.68 2.03 -2.16
N ALA A 388 31.21 2.68 -1.10
CA ALA A 388 31.49 2.01 0.17
C ALA A 388 30.22 1.48 0.86
N SER A 389 29.10 2.22 0.79
CA SER A 389 27.81 1.75 1.31
C SER A 389 27.32 0.49 0.56
N TYR A 390 27.45 0.47 -0.78
CA TYR A 390 27.09 -0.72 -1.56
C TYR A 390 28.06 -1.90 -1.31
N LEU A 391 29.35 -1.62 -1.14
CA LEU A 391 30.34 -2.65 -0.80
C LEU A 391 30.03 -3.34 0.52
N SER A 392 29.52 -2.60 1.51
CA SER A 392 29.15 -3.15 2.81
C SER A 392 28.05 -4.21 2.75
N SER A 393 27.23 -4.21 1.68
CA SER A 393 26.25 -5.28 1.41
C SER A 393 26.88 -6.63 1.06
N GLY A 394 28.19 -6.66 0.74
CA GLY A 394 28.94 -7.87 0.39
C GLY A 394 28.69 -8.39 -1.04
N VAL A 395 28.02 -7.63 -1.90
CA VAL A 395 27.72 -8.04 -3.29
C VAL A 395 28.62 -7.30 -4.28
N LEU A 396 29.84 -7.80 -4.43
CA LEU A 396 30.85 -7.20 -5.33
C LEU A 396 30.33 -6.97 -6.78
N PRO A 397 29.62 -7.91 -7.43
CA PRO A 397 29.10 -7.67 -8.79
C PRO A 397 28.18 -6.46 -8.90
N TYR A 398 27.49 -6.10 -7.82
CA TYR A 398 26.60 -4.93 -7.84
C TYR A 398 27.36 -3.60 -7.93
N LEU A 399 28.60 -3.54 -7.42
CA LEU A 399 29.47 -2.36 -7.62
C LEU A 399 29.76 -2.09 -9.09
N LEU A 400 29.91 -3.13 -9.90
CA LEU A 400 30.07 -2.98 -11.36
C LEU A 400 28.81 -2.37 -11.97
N VAL A 401 27.62 -2.80 -11.52
CA VAL A 401 26.35 -2.23 -11.99
C VAL A 401 26.26 -0.76 -11.60
N VAL A 402 26.52 -0.40 -10.35
CA VAL A 402 26.49 1.00 -9.86
C VAL A 402 27.48 1.85 -10.63
N SER A 403 28.70 1.36 -10.83
CA SER A 403 29.74 2.07 -11.58
C SER A 403 29.34 2.28 -13.05
N LEU A 404 28.75 1.27 -13.67
CA LEU A 404 28.26 1.37 -15.04
C LEU A 404 27.10 2.37 -15.14
N CYS A 405 26.15 2.32 -14.21
CA CYS A 405 25.06 3.32 -14.15
C CYS A 405 25.60 4.74 -14.00
N TYR A 406 26.63 4.94 -13.16
CA TYR A 406 27.28 6.23 -13.01
C TYR A 406 27.95 6.69 -14.31
N ILE A 407 28.69 5.81 -14.99
CA ILE A 407 29.34 6.11 -16.28
C ILE A 407 28.28 6.50 -17.32
N VAL A 408 27.18 5.77 -17.40
CA VAL A 408 26.06 6.09 -18.30
C VAL A 408 25.47 7.47 -17.98
N LEU A 409 25.30 7.81 -16.71
CA LEU A 409 24.81 9.14 -16.31
C LEU A 409 25.79 10.26 -16.70
N GLN A 410 27.12 10.05 -16.57
CA GLN A 410 28.13 11.02 -17.01
C GLN A 410 28.12 11.17 -18.52
N PHE A 411 27.98 10.06 -19.24
CA PHE A 411 27.87 10.07 -20.70
C PHE A 411 26.63 10.84 -21.16
N LEU A 412 25.48 10.60 -20.51
CA LEU A 412 24.26 11.35 -20.79
C LEU A 412 24.39 12.83 -20.43
N GLU A 413 25.10 13.20 -19.37
CA GLU A 413 25.34 14.60 -19.02
C GLU A 413 26.24 15.29 -20.08
N PHE A 414 27.19 14.55 -20.67
CA PHE A 414 28.04 15.08 -21.72
C PHE A 414 27.28 15.31 -23.03
N PHE A 415 26.48 14.32 -23.50
CA PHE A 415 25.76 14.40 -24.78
C PHE A 415 24.45 15.14 -24.71
N VAL A 416 23.74 15.03 -23.60
CA VAL A 416 22.45 15.66 -23.33
C VAL A 416 22.51 16.37 -21.96
N PRO A 417 23.25 17.49 -21.90
CA PRO A 417 23.41 18.25 -20.67
C PRO A 417 22.06 18.68 -20.08
N ARG A 418 21.95 18.68 -18.75
CA ARG A 418 20.70 19.04 -18.03
C ARG A 418 20.16 20.42 -18.42
N LYS A 419 21.05 21.37 -18.81
CA LYS A 419 20.67 22.72 -19.24
C LYS A 419 19.83 22.77 -20.53
N TYR A 420 19.83 21.69 -21.32
CA TYR A 420 19.06 21.59 -22.57
C TYR A 420 17.74 20.81 -22.37
N ILE A 421 17.47 20.32 -21.16
CA ILE A 421 16.21 19.64 -20.86
C ILE A 421 15.17 20.69 -20.43
N ASP A 422 14.07 20.74 -21.15
CA ASP A 422 12.95 21.65 -20.85
C ASP A 422 12.36 21.34 -19.48
N ILE A 423 12.24 22.36 -18.65
CA ILE A 423 11.61 22.25 -17.33
C ILE A 423 10.08 22.26 -17.50
N ALA A 424 9.43 21.29 -16.90
CA ALA A 424 7.98 21.23 -16.89
C ALA A 424 7.38 22.41 -16.11
N LYS A 425 6.33 23.02 -16.68
CA LYS A 425 5.53 24.00 -15.94
C LYS A 425 4.82 23.32 -14.78
N ASP A 426 4.76 23.99 -13.64
CA ASP A 426 4.01 23.49 -12.50
C ASP A 426 2.51 23.62 -12.78
N TYR A 427 1.73 22.64 -12.30
CA TYR A 427 0.29 22.67 -12.41
C TYR A 427 -0.26 23.84 -11.58
N ASN A 428 -1.04 24.71 -12.22
CA ASN A 428 -1.67 25.83 -11.53
C ASN A 428 -3.15 25.52 -11.27
N HIS A 429 -3.50 25.30 -10.02
CA HIS A 429 -4.87 24.98 -9.60
C HIS A 429 -5.88 26.09 -9.94
N SER A 430 -5.44 27.35 -10.11
CA SER A 430 -6.33 28.48 -10.41
C SER A 430 -6.92 28.45 -11.84
N ASN A 431 -6.42 27.60 -12.74
CA ASN A 431 -6.83 27.57 -14.15
C ASN A 431 -7.93 26.54 -14.45
N PHE A 432 -8.41 25.79 -13.46
CA PHE A 432 -9.51 24.84 -13.64
C PHE A 432 -10.74 25.30 -12.86
N HIS A 433 -11.42 26.32 -13.36
CA HIS A 433 -12.86 26.41 -13.13
C HIS A 433 -13.49 25.31 -13.96
N VAL A 434 -14.08 24.31 -13.30
CA VAL A 434 -15.03 23.38 -13.93
C VAL A 434 -16.10 24.27 -14.55
N GLN A 435 -16.12 24.36 -15.88
CA GLN A 435 -17.31 24.90 -16.55
C GLN A 435 -18.46 23.97 -16.17
N PRO A 436 -19.59 24.47 -15.67
CA PRO A 436 -20.77 23.65 -15.49
C PRO A 436 -21.08 23.02 -16.83
N GLU A 437 -21.33 21.69 -16.84
CA GLU A 437 -21.85 21.02 -18.04
C GLU A 437 -23.08 21.82 -18.49
N GLU A 438 -23.01 22.40 -19.69
CA GLU A 438 -24.17 22.98 -20.34
C GLU A 438 -25.20 21.86 -20.52
N GLU A 439 -26.34 21.94 -19.83
CA GLU A 439 -27.49 21.06 -20.05
C GLU A 439 -27.84 21.11 -21.53
N GLU A 440 -27.70 20.00 -22.25
CA GLU A 440 -28.19 19.86 -23.61
C GLU A 440 -29.68 20.22 -23.62
N PRO A 441 -30.12 21.09 -24.53
CA PRO A 441 -31.53 21.46 -24.61
C PRO A 441 -32.36 20.23 -25.00
N LYS A 442 -33.25 19.82 -24.11
CA LYS A 442 -34.24 18.73 -24.37
C LYS A 442 -34.92 19.00 -25.71
N ARG A 443 -34.58 18.22 -26.75
CA ARG A 443 -35.36 18.18 -27.98
C ARG A 443 -36.76 17.72 -27.64
N ARG A 444 -37.71 18.66 -27.73
CA ARG A 444 -39.15 18.35 -27.75
C ARG A 444 -39.44 17.53 -29.01
N LYS A 445 -39.96 16.37 -28.84
CA LYS A 445 -40.96 15.73 -29.72
C LYS A 445 -41.99 15.04 -28.84
#